data_303faa5267c9af17246db5da251012d3
#
_entry.id   303faa5267c9af17246db5da251012d3
#
_cell.length_a   1.000
_cell.length_b   1.000
_cell.length_c   1.000
_cell.angle_alpha   90.00
_cell.angle_beta   90.00
_cell.angle_gamma   90.00
#
_symmetry.space_group_name_H-M   'P 1'
#
loop_
_entity.id
_entity.type
_entity.pdbx_description
1 polymer ?
#
loop_
_entity_poly.entity_id
_entity_poly.type
_entity_poly.pdbx_seq_one_letter_code
_entity_poly.pdbx_strand_id
1 'polypeptide(L)'
;MFPGLTTAYWLTLHGLATVVAILLYVIASHVLHQRRHPSAAIAWVLFILLMPYVALPAFLTFGSRKQARPRNRTALIAPDPTAPTGEGSWAVQTAAALGQPAPATYLTLHLHADGSAALAALWQVIDGATHSIDVCTFILGHDPLGTQVVERLCAKARAGVKVRLMLDGLGRLMGGRPDLKPLRDCGGVVTLFVPPLHSPLKGRTNLRDHRKLLIADAAFESRRVWSGGRNLAGEYFEGARGKAPWHDLSFDLRGPLVLQASALFEHDWAFANGRKAAAEATLPTDSATPPTPCAQLVASGPDQVDDTVHALLVTAAYRARRRIQLVTPYFVPDASLLMALCLAARRGVVVDLLLPERSNHRLSDVARRRALRALNAAGARLWLTPHMQHAKLAVVDDVVALTGSTNLDSRSLFLNYELMFAFHDSEAISACAEWFERERLLATQHVPVKAGLLSDVAEGLVLWVGFQL
;
A
#
# COMPACT_ATOMS: atom_id res chain seq x y z
N MET A 1 18.17 -26.19 -50.79
CA MET A 1 17.68 -26.10 -49.39
C MET A 1 16.21 -25.69 -49.47
N PHE A 2 15.26 -26.52 -49.08
CA PHE A 2 13.82 -26.32 -49.32
C PHE A 2 13.26 -25.28 -48.30
N PRO A 3 12.88 -24.06 -48.70
CA PRO A 3 12.36 -23.04 -47.77
C PRO A 3 11.05 -23.45 -47.08
N GLY A 4 10.30 -24.39 -47.63
CA GLY A 4 9.05 -24.87 -47.04
C GLY A 4 9.22 -25.76 -45.80
N LEU A 5 10.31 -26.51 -45.70
CA LEU A 5 10.59 -27.36 -44.52
C LEU A 5 10.91 -26.55 -43.28
N THR A 6 11.67 -25.46 -43.41
CA THR A 6 11.98 -24.56 -42.29
C THR A 6 10.75 -23.86 -41.74
N THR A 7 9.83 -23.42 -42.61
CA THR A 7 8.57 -22.77 -42.21
C THR A 7 7.65 -23.74 -41.46
N ALA A 8 7.54 -24.99 -41.93
CA ALA A 8 6.74 -26.02 -41.27
C ALA A 8 7.29 -26.38 -39.87
N TYR A 9 8.60 -26.48 -39.71
CA TYR A 9 9.23 -26.68 -38.39
C TYR A 9 9.00 -25.53 -37.43
N TRP A 10 9.08 -24.29 -37.92
CA TRP A 10 8.81 -23.13 -37.08
C TRP A 10 7.35 -23.06 -36.63
N LEU A 11 6.40 -23.37 -37.50
CA LEU A 11 4.97 -23.39 -37.16
C LEU A 11 4.63 -24.51 -36.16
N THR A 12 5.23 -25.71 -36.28
CA THR A 12 5.05 -26.78 -35.29
C THR A 12 5.69 -26.48 -33.97
N LEU A 13 6.90 -25.90 -33.93
CA LEU A 13 7.57 -25.49 -32.72
C LEU A 13 6.81 -24.35 -31.99
N HIS A 14 6.35 -23.37 -32.77
CA HIS A 14 5.52 -22.28 -32.23
C HIS A 14 4.21 -22.81 -31.65
N GLY A 15 3.52 -23.71 -32.36
CA GLY A 15 2.29 -24.35 -31.89
C GLY A 15 2.52 -25.14 -30.61
N LEU A 16 3.58 -25.96 -30.55
CA LEU A 16 3.93 -26.71 -29.33
C LEU A 16 4.24 -25.77 -28.14
N ALA A 17 5.05 -24.75 -28.37
CA ALA A 17 5.37 -23.75 -27.32
C ALA A 17 4.12 -23.02 -26.81
N THR A 18 3.20 -22.68 -27.71
CA THR A 18 1.91 -22.05 -27.37
C THR A 18 1.05 -22.97 -26.54
N VAL A 19 0.90 -24.24 -26.90
CA VAL A 19 0.14 -25.21 -26.11
C VAL A 19 0.73 -25.40 -24.73
N VAL A 20 2.06 -25.57 -24.61
CA VAL A 20 2.75 -25.70 -23.33
C VAL A 20 2.55 -24.45 -22.50
N ALA A 21 2.68 -23.26 -23.09
CA ALA A 21 2.52 -22.00 -22.37
C ALA A 21 1.09 -21.79 -21.87
N ILE A 22 0.07 -22.16 -22.66
CA ILE A 22 -1.35 -22.11 -22.23
C ILE A 22 -1.60 -23.10 -21.10
N LEU A 23 -1.11 -24.34 -21.21
CA LEU A 23 -1.27 -25.34 -20.14
C LEU A 23 -0.63 -24.84 -18.84
N LEU A 24 0.59 -24.31 -18.88
CA LEU A 24 1.25 -23.73 -17.70
C LEU A 24 0.48 -22.52 -17.14
N TYR A 25 -0.07 -21.67 -18.01
CA TYR A 25 -0.92 -20.55 -17.59
C TYR A 25 -2.19 -21.03 -16.86
N VAL A 26 -2.88 -22.04 -17.41
CA VAL A 26 -4.11 -22.60 -16.82
C VAL A 26 -3.80 -23.28 -15.49
N ILE A 27 -2.77 -24.13 -15.43
CA ILE A 27 -2.35 -24.81 -14.21
C ILE A 27 -1.97 -23.81 -13.13
N ALA A 28 -1.12 -22.83 -13.45
CA ALA A 28 -0.70 -21.81 -12.50
C ALA A 28 -1.88 -20.95 -12.02
N SER A 29 -2.80 -20.57 -12.91
CA SER A 29 -3.99 -19.81 -12.56
C SER A 29 -4.96 -20.59 -11.67
N HIS A 30 -5.11 -21.91 -11.91
CA HIS A 30 -5.96 -22.79 -11.11
C HIS A 30 -5.33 -23.09 -9.74
N VAL A 31 -4.06 -23.51 -9.71
CA VAL A 31 -3.34 -23.88 -8.48
C VAL A 31 -3.18 -22.67 -7.52
N LEU A 32 -2.96 -21.47 -8.06
CA LEU A 32 -2.80 -20.26 -7.27
C LEU A 32 -4.14 -19.57 -6.94
N HIS A 33 -5.28 -20.15 -7.31
CA HIS A 33 -6.63 -19.61 -7.03
C HIS A 33 -6.76 -18.11 -7.36
N GLN A 34 -6.14 -17.67 -8.45
CA GLN A 34 -6.05 -16.26 -8.79
C GLN A 34 -7.38 -15.73 -9.33
N ARG A 35 -8.03 -14.86 -8.56
CA ARG A 35 -9.16 -14.04 -9.06
C ARG A 35 -8.60 -12.96 -9.98
N ARG A 36 -8.69 -13.17 -11.30
CA ARG A 36 -8.27 -12.19 -12.30
C ARG A 36 -9.47 -11.48 -12.89
N HIS A 37 -9.28 -10.21 -13.20
CA HIS A 37 -10.26 -9.52 -14.06
C HIS A 37 -10.29 -10.23 -15.43
N PRO A 38 -11.46 -10.51 -16.03
CA PRO A 38 -11.55 -11.22 -17.31
C PRO A 38 -10.68 -10.62 -18.42
N SER A 39 -10.59 -9.29 -18.48
CA SER A 39 -9.74 -8.60 -19.46
C SER A 39 -8.24 -8.92 -19.32
N ALA A 40 -7.75 -9.05 -18.09
CA ALA A 40 -6.35 -9.42 -17.84
C ALA A 40 -6.08 -10.89 -18.23
N ALA A 41 -7.05 -11.79 -18.01
CA ALA A 41 -6.95 -13.17 -18.44
C ALA A 41 -6.90 -13.29 -19.98
N ILE A 42 -7.79 -12.56 -20.67
CA ILE A 42 -7.81 -12.49 -22.13
C ILE A 42 -6.50 -11.92 -22.67
N ALA A 43 -5.99 -10.84 -22.07
CA ALA A 43 -4.72 -10.23 -22.47
C ALA A 43 -3.55 -11.21 -22.37
N TRP A 44 -3.45 -11.99 -21.29
CA TRP A 44 -2.44 -13.02 -21.15
C TRP A 44 -2.56 -14.13 -22.19
N VAL A 45 -3.79 -14.62 -22.44
CA VAL A 45 -4.03 -15.65 -23.47
C VAL A 45 -3.62 -15.14 -24.85
N LEU A 46 -4.03 -13.93 -25.22
CA LEU A 46 -3.65 -13.33 -26.51
C LEU A 46 -2.13 -13.12 -26.60
N PHE A 47 -1.48 -12.68 -25.52
CA PHE A 47 -0.02 -12.51 -25.51
C PHE A 47 0.70 -13.85 -25.66
N ILE A 48 0.21 -14.92 -25.01
CA ILE A 48 0.75 -16.27 -25.16
C ILE A 48 0.55 -16.80 -26.59
N LEU A 49 -0.62 -16.57 -27.19
CA LEU A 49 -0.89 -17.00 -28.57
C LEU A 49 0.05 -16.33 -29.58
N LEU A 50 0.32 -15.04 -29.39
CA LEU A 50 1.13 -14.25 -30.32
C LEU A 50 2.64 -14.44 -30.10
N MET A 51 3.08 -14.50 -28.83
CA MET A 51 4.49 -14.50 -28.46
C MET A 51 4.79 -15.43 -27.26
N PRO A 52 4.59 -16.76 -27.38
CA PRO A 52 4.70 -17.69 -26.23
C PRO A 52 6.06 -17.65 -25.54
N TYR A 53 7.14 -17.41 -26.28
CA TYR A 53 8.51 -17.37 -25.78
C TYR A 53 8.79 -16.18 -24.84
N VAL A 54 8.06 -15.08 -25.03
CA VAL A 54 8.16 -13.87 -24.19
C VAL A 54 7.06 -13.87 -23.14
N ALA A 55 5.84 -14.26 -23.54
CA ALA A 55 4.68 -14.21 -22.67
C ALA A 55 4.77 -15.18 -21.48
N LEU A 56 5.32 -16.39 -21.67
CA LEU A 56 5.45 -17.36 -20.59
C LEU A 56 6.46 -16.91 -19.52
N PRO A 57 7.69 -16.50 -19.82
CA PRO A 57 8.58 -15.91 -18.83
C PRO A 57 8.00 -14.66 -18.17
N ALA A 58 7.36 -13.76 -18.93
CA ALA A 58 6.70 -12.58 -18.40
C ALA A 58 5.56 -12.98 -17.45
N PHE A 59 4.75 -13.98 -17.79
CA PHE A 59 3.68 -14.50 -16.94
C PHE A 59 4.23 -15.08 -15.63
N LEU A 60 5.28 -15.90 -15.70
CA LEU A 60 5.91 -16.49 -14.51
C LEU A 60 6.52 -15.42 -13.59
N THR A 61 6.96 -14.30 -14.16
CA THR A 61 7.57 -13.19 -13.43
C THR A 61 6.54 -12.23 -12.83
N PHE A 62 5.52 -11.86 -13.61
CA PHE A 62 4.57 -10.79 -13.28
C PHE A 62 3.14 -11.29 -13.06
N GLY A 63 2.86 -12.54 -13.38
CA GLY A 63 1.50 -13.11 -13.37
C GLY A 63 0.95 -13.47 -11.99
N SER A 64 1.77 -13.63 -10.96
CA SER A 64 1.33 -14.04 -9.62
C SER A 64 0.74 -12.86 -8.84
N ARG A 65 -0.46 -13.01 -8.28
CA ARG A 65 -1.13 -11.98 -7.50
C ARG A 65 -1.28 -12.31 -6.02
N LYS A 66 -1.85 -13.45 -5.66
CA LYS A 66 -2.14 -13.84 -4.28
C LYS A 66 -1.29 -15.01 -3.85
N GLN A 67 -0.78 -14.95 -2.63
CA GLN A 67 -0.05 -16.04 -1.98
C GLN A 67 -0.83 -16.63 -0.81
N ALA A 68 -1.80 -15.90 -0.29
CA ALA A 68 -2.66 -16.41 0.76
C ALA A 68 -3.51 -17.57 0.25
N ARG A 69 -3.46 -18.67 0.99
CA ARG A 69 -4.40 -19.77 0.79
C ARG A 69 -5.75 -19.34 1.38
N PRO A 70 -6.89 -19.69 0.72
CA PRO A 70 -8.19 -19.50 1.34
C PRO A 70 -8.15 -20.15 2.73
N ARG A 71 -8.34 -19.38 3.80
CA ARG A 71 -8.62 -19.96 5.11
C ARG A 71 -9.90 -20.79 4.93
N ASN A 72 -9.93 -22.01 5.51
CA ASN A 72 -11.21 -22.67 5.74
C ASN A 72 -12.10 -21.64 6.41
N ARG A 73 -13.19 -21.25 5.75
CA ARG A 73 -14.09 -20.20 6.24
C ARG A 73 -14.46 -20.57 7.66
N THR A 74 -13.88 -19.89 8.61
CA THR A 74 -14.45 -19.80 9.95
C THR A 74 -15.91 -19.42 9.74
N ALA A 75 -16.82 -20.11 10.40
CA ALA A 75 -18.26 -19.94 10.24
C ALA A 75 -18.58 -18.46 10.06
N LEU A 76 -19.44 -18.17 9.07
CA LEU A 76 -20.02 -16.83 8.91
C LEU A 76 -20.37 -16.36 10.32
N ILE A 77 -19.74 -15.28 10.79
CA ILE A 77 -20.12 -14.64 12.03
C ILE A 77 -21.59 -14.28 11.82
N ALA A 78 -22.49 -15.04 12.46
CA ALA A 78 -23.91 -14.70 12.40
C ALA A 78 -24.03 -13.25 12.89
N PRO A 79 -24.80 -12.38 12.20
CA PRO A 79 -25.01 -11.02 12.69
C PRO A 79 -25.48 -11.12 14.15
N ASP A 80 -24.70 -10.60 15.06
CA ASP A 80 -25.12 -10.49 16.45
C ASP A 80 -26.20 -9.40 16.49
N PRO A 81 -27.49 -9.75 16.73
CA PRO A 81 -28.56 -8.76 16.78
C PRO A 81 -28.38 -7.79 17.96
N THR A 82 -27.49 -8.10 18.91
CA THR A 82 -27.18 -7.25 20.07
C THR A 82 -25.94 -6.38 19.83
N ALA A 83 -25.23 -6.58 18.69
CA ALA A 83 -24.07 -5.77 18.36
C ALA A 83 -24.45 -4.28 18.26
N PRO A 84 -23.59 -3.37 18.75
CA PRO A 84 -23.87 -1.94 18.68
C PRO A 84 -24.15 -1.51 17.24
N THR A 85 -25.35 -1.05 16.97
CA THR A 85 -25.76 -0.53 15.64
C THR A 85 -25.30 0.91 15.41
N GLY A 86 -24.38 1.42 16.22
CA GLY A 86 -23.82 2.76 16.09
C GLY A 86 -23.16 3.01 14.72
N GLU A 87 -23.21 4.24 14.25
CA GLU A 87 -22.67 4.64 12.94
C GLU A 87 -21.19 4.25 12.74
N GLY A 88 -20.39 4.20 13.82
CA GLY A 88 -18.97 3.82 13.79
C GLY A 88 -18.70 2.32 13.68
N SER A 89 -19.67 1.46 13.95
CA SER A 89 -19.45 0.01 14.06
C SER A 89 -19.14 -0.67 12.70
N TRP A 90 -19.59 -0.12 11.57
CA TRP A 90 -19.42 -0.75 10.27
C TRP A 90 -17.94 -0.89 9.85
N ALA A 91 -17.09 0.09 10.17
CA ALA A 91 -15.70 0.06 9.79
C ALA A 91 -14.94 -1.05 10.53
N VAL A 92 -15.15 -1.14 11.84
CA VAL A 92 -14.60 -2.19 12.70
C VAL A 92 -15.13 -3.56 12.30
N GLN A 93 -16.45 -3.70 12.07
CA GLN A 93 -17.06 -4.95 11.64
C GLN A 93 -16.54 -5.41 10.28
N THR A 94 -16.38 -4.48 9.32
CA THR A 94 -15.83 -4.81 8.00
C THR A 94 -14.40 -5.29 8.12
N ALA A 95 -13.55 -4.59 8.88
CA ALA A 95 -12.17 -5.00 9.09
C ALA A 95 -12.07 -6.37 9.80
N ALA A 96 -12.89 -6.62 10.80
CA ALA A 96 -12.97 -7.91 11.48
C ALA A 96 -13.41 -9.04 10.53
N ALA A 97 -14.44 -8.80 9.69
CA ALA A 97 -14.90 -9.75 8.68
C ALA A 97 -13.81 -10.07 7.63
N LEU A 98 -12.88 -9.14 7.40
CA LEU A 98 -11.71 -9.30 6.54
C LEU A 98 -10.50 -9.91 7.29
N GLY A 99 -10.67 -10.32 8.55
CA GLY A 99 -9.64 -10.98 9.35
C GLY A 99 -8.57 -10.03 9.88
N GLN A 100 -8.86 -8.74 9.97
CA GLN A 100 -7.95 -7.77 10.57
C GLN A 100 -8.06 -7.81 12.11
N PRO A 101 -7.00 -7.43 12.86
CA PRO A 101 -7.03 -7.44 14.31
C PRO A 101 -8.11 -6.47 14.85
N ALA A 102 -8.65 -6.77 16.03
CA ALA A 102 -9.58 -5.87 16.70
C ALA A 102 -8.94 -4.51 17.02
N PRO A 103 -9.71 -3.41 17.14
CA PRO A 103 -9.18 -2.14 17.58
C PRO A 103 -8.41 -2.25 18.89
N ALA A 104 -7.29 -1.55 19.01
CA ALA A 104 -6.49 -1.45 20.21
C ALA A 104 -6.33 0.00 20.63
N THR A 105 -6.16 0.23 21.93
CA THR A 105 -5.90 1.56 22.46
C THR A 105 -4.53 2.07 22.10
N TYR A 106 -4.39 3.38 22.07
CA TYR A 106 -3.12 4.08 22.08
C TYR A 106 -3.12 5.15 23.17
N LEU A 107 -1.92 5.56 23.62
CA LEU A 107 -1.76 6.55 24.69
C LEU A 107 -1.57 7.96 24.15
N THR A 108 -0.80 8.08 23.09
CA THR A 108 -0.52 9.36 22.41
C THR A 108 -0.49 9.16 20.92
N LEU A 109 -0.98 10.15 20.18
CA LEU A 109 -0.89 10.24 18.71
C LEU A 109 -0.44 11.66 18.36
N HIS A 110 0.62 11.77 17.55
CA HIS A 110 1.06 13.05 17.01
C HIS A 110 1.12 12.95 15.49
N LEU A 111 0.32 13.75 14.80
CA LEU A 111 0.35 13.88 13.35
C LEU A 111 1.39 14.92 12.94
N HIS A 112 2.28 14.56 12.01
CA HIS A 112 3.35 15.44 11.52
C HIS A 112 3.01 15.90 10.11
N ALA A 113 2.56 17.13 10.00
CA ALA A 113 2.06 17.72 8.76
C ALA A 113 3.17 18.01 7.75
N ASP A 114 4.35 18.42 8.22
CA ASP A 114 5.49 18.77 7.38
C ASP A 114 6.67 17.82 7.54
N GLY A 115 7.64 17.94 6.62
CA GLY A 115 8.81 17.06 6.58
C GLY A 115 9.73 17.26 7.79
N SER A 116 9.88 18.49 8.30
CA SER A 116 10.78 18.81 9.40
C SER A 116 10.27 18.23 10.73
N ALA A 117 8.98 18.40 11.01
CA ALA A 117 8.34 17.81 12.19
C ALA A 117 8.37 16.28 12.13
N ALA A 118 8.08 15.71 10.96
CA ALA A 118 8.14 14.25 10.73
C ALA A 118 9.56 13.69 10.95
N LEU A 119 10.60 14.43 10.52
CA LEU A 119 11.99 14.04 10.69
C LEU A 119 12.41 14.15 12.17
N ALA A 120 12.04 15.21 12.85
CA ALA A 120 12.32 15.38 14.27
C ALA A 120 11.70 14.23 15.09
N ALA A 121 10.46 13.84 14.78
CA ALA A 121 9.79 12.72 15.42
C ALA A 121 10.47 11.38 15.10
N LEU A 122 10.90 11.16 13.84
CA LEU A 122 11.66 9.98 13.44
C LEU A 122 12.94 9.86 14.30
N TRP A 123 13.69 10.97 14.46
CA TRP A 123 14.89 10.98 15.28
C TRP A 123 14.58 10.71 16.76
N GLN A 124 13.51 11.29 17.29
CA GLN A 124 13.10 11.04 18.67
C GLN A 124 12.75 9.55 18.90
N VAL A 125 12.13 8.87 17.93
CA VAL A 125 11.83 7.44 18.05
C VAL A 125 13.10 6.60 18.00
N ILE A 126 14.03 6.89 17.07
CA ILE A 126 15.31 6.17 16.98
C ILE A 126 16.15 6.42 18.24
N ASP A 127 16.38 7.68 18.58
CA ASP A 127 17.28 8.06 19.67
C ASP A 127 16.74 7.67 21.04
N GLY A 128 15.41 7.61 21.19
CA GLY A 128 14.73 7.18 22.42
C GLY A 128 14.68 5.69 22.65
N ALA A 129 14.96 4.86 21.63
CA ALA A 129 14.91 3.40 21.76
C ALA A 129 16.01 2.88 22.70
N THR A 130 15.66 1.94 23.56
CA THR A 130 16.56 1.39 24.59
C THR A 130 16.79 -0.12 24.46
N HIS A 131 15.89 -0.86 23.79
CA HIS A 131 15.96 -2.31 23.68
C HIS A 131 15.95 -2.82 22.24
N SER A 132 15.06 -2.28 21.38
CA SER A 132 14.93 -2.75 20.01
C SER A 132 14.47 -1.66 19.06
N ILE A 133 14.92 -1.77 17.80
CA ILE A 133 14.43 -0.95 16.68
C ILE A 133 14.19 -1.89 15.50
N ASP A 134 12.96 -1.87 14.98
CA ASP A 134 12.56 -2.58 13.79
C ASP A 134 12.13 -1.59 12.72
N VAL A 135 12.80 -1.61 11.59
CA VAL A 135 12.55 -0.69 10.47
C VAL A 135 12.10 -1.47 9.25
N CYS A 136 10.95 -1.10 8.69
CA CYS A 136 10.50 -1.53 7.38
C CYS A 136 10.27 -0.29 6.51
N THR A 137 10.88 -0.23 5.34
CA THR A 137 10.67 0.86 4.38
C THR A 137 10.86 0.37 2.95
N PHE A 138 10.10 0.97 2.02
CA PHE A 138 10.26 0.67 0.60
C PHE A 138 11.57 1.27 0.06
N ILE A 139 11.82 2.56 0.32
CA ILE A 139 13.03 3.26 -0.11
C ILE A 139 13.81 3.75 1.10
N LEU A 140 15.11 3.44 1.11
CA LEU A 140 16.13 4.15 1.88
C LEU A 140 17.05 4.85 0.86
N GLY A 141 17.16 6.17 0.96
CA GLY A 141 17.91 6.99 0.01
C GLY A 141 19.42 6.77 0.12
N HIS A 142 20.12 6.82 -1.02
CA HIS A 142 21.58 7.01 -1.06
C HIS A 142 21.86 8.52 -1.10
N ASP A 143 21.44 9.21 -0.06
CA ASP A 143 21.49 10.65 0.11
C ASP A 143 21.90 10.99 1.57
N PRO A 144 22.09 12.26 1.93
CA PRO A 144 22.48 12.66 3.28
C PRO A 144 21.52 12.14 4.36
N LEU A 145 20.20 12.15 4.10
CA LEU A 145 19.20 11.68 5.07
C LEU A 145 19.30 10.16 5.27
N GLY A 146 19.37 9.38 4.21
CA GLY A 146 19.56 7.93 4.32
C GLY A 146 20.86 7.56 5.02
N THR A 147 21.93 8.32 4.81
CA THR A 147 23.20 8.15 5.54
C THR A 147 23.02 8.42 7.03
N GLN A 148 22.34 9.52 7.42
CA GLN A 148 22.04 9.84 8.83
C GLN A 148 21.19 8.77 9.50
N VAL A 149 20.19 8.19 8.78
CA VAL A 149 19.40 7.06 9.28
C VAL A 149 20.31 5.88 9.63
N VAL A 150 21.18 5.49 8.70
CA VAL A 150 22.12 4.38 8.92
C VAL A 150 23.05 4.66 10.10
N GLU A 151 23.62 5.86 10.19
CA GLU A 151 24.52 6.28 11.28
C GLU A 151 23.83 6.21 12.66
N ARG A 152 22.59 6.71 12.79
CA ARG A 152 21.83 6.63 14.04
C ARG A 152 21.50 5.19 14.43
N LEU A 153 21.07 4.37 13.46
CA LEU A 153 20.84 2.94 13.69
C LEU A 153 22.13 2.23 14.13
N CYS A 154 23.29 2.56 13.52
CA CYS A 154 24.59 2.07 13.96
C CYS A 154 24.93 2.48 15.39
N ALA A 155 24.69 3.74 15.76
CA ALA A 155 24.94 4.23 17.12
C ALA A 155 24.10 3.43 18.14
N LYS A 156 22.82 3.15 17.82
CA LYS A 156 21.96 2.32 18.66
C LYS A 156 22.42 0.86 18.75
N ALA A 157 22.83 0.26 17.64
CA ALA A 157 23.35 -1.11 17.63
C ALA A 157 24.63 -1.22 18.48
N ARG A 158 25.55 -0.26 18.40
CA ARG A 158 26.74 -0.18 19.27
C ARG A 158 26.41 0.01 20.74
N ALA A 159 25.30 0.67 21.05
CA ALA A 159 24.79 0.83 22.42
C ALA A 159 24.05 -0.42 22.94
N GLY A 160 24.03 -1.53 22.18
CA GLY A 160 23.39 -2.80 22.58
C GLY A 160 21.92 -2.92 22.23
N VAL A 161 21.32 -1.95 21.53
CA VAL A 161 19.95 -2.01 21.05
C VAL A 161 19.90 -3.01 19.87
N LYS A 162 18.90 -3.90 19.87
CA LYS A 162 18.67 -4.85 18.76
C LYS A 162 18.09 -4.10 17.57
N VAL A 163 18.85 -3.97 16.48
CA VAL A 163 18.44 -3.24 15.27
C VAL A 163 18.20 -4.19 14.13
N ARG A 164 16.99 -4.15 13.55
CA ARG A 164 16.62 -4.88 12.32
C ARG A 164 16.11 -3.90 11.26
N LEU A 165 16.62 -4.02 10.05
CA LEU A 165 16.22 -3.22 8.89
C LEU A 165 15.75 -4.15 7.78
N MET A 166 14.50 -3.99 7.36
CA MET A 166 13.93 -4.64 6.19
C MET A 166 13.70 -3.62 5.09
N LEU A 167 14.27 -3.89 3.91
CA LEU A 167 14.11 -3.06 2.71
C LEU A 167 13.47 -3.86 1.60
N ASP A 168 12.63 -3.22 0.80
CA ASP A 168 12.22 -3.82 -0.47
C ASP A 168 13.41 -3.89 -1.44
N GLY A 169 13.52 -5.01 -2.17
CA GLY A 169 14.65 -5.21 -3.08
C GLY A 169 14.67 -4.24 -4.27
N LEU A 170 13.50 -3.91 -4.84
CA LEU A 170 13.37 -2.91 -5.90
C LEU A 170 13.51 -1.50 -5.33
N GLY A 171 12.88 -1.25 -4.19
CA GLY A 171 12.97 0.03 -3.48
C GLY A 171 14.41 0.40 -3.13
N ARG A 172 15.24 -0.57 -2.77
CA ARG A 172 16.68 -0.37 -2.58
C ARG A 172 17.39 0.10 -3.85
N LEU A 173 17.01 -0.45 -5.02
CA LEU A 173 17.57 0.00 -6.31
C LEU A 173 17.12 1.42 -6.65
N MET A 174 15.84 1.72 -6.44
CA MET A 174 15.27 3.04 -6.68
C MET A 174 15.88 4.11 -5.74
N GLY A 175 16.21 3.75 -4.51
CA GLY A 175 16.90 4.61 -3.55
C GLY A 175 18.40 4.84 -3.84
N GLY A 176 18.94 4.31 -4.94
CA GLY A 176 20.34 4.51 -5.32
C GLY A 176 21.32 3.55 -4.65
N ARG A 177 20.83 2.42 -4.07
CA ARG A 177 21.65 1.38 -3.39
C ARG A 177 22.42 1.93 -2.20
N PRO A 178 21.75 2.37 -1.13
CA PRO A 178 22.42 2.88 0.06
C PRO A 178 23.43 1.88 0.60
N ASP A 179 24.54 2.37 1.17
CA ASP A 179 25.53 1.54 1.81
C ASP A 179 25.04 1.06 3.18
N LEU A 180 24.79 -0.24 3.29
CA LEU A 180 24.30 -0.90 4.50
C LEU A 180 25.40 -1.70 5.23
N LYS A 181 26.64 -1.63 4.71
CA LYS A 181 27.76 -2.33 5.34
C LYS A 181 28.03 -1.80 6.76
N PRO A 182 28.06 -0.46 6.99
CA PRO A 182 28.27 0.07 8.34
C PRO A 182 27.27 -0.48 9.38
N LEU A 183 26.00 -0.59 9.01
CA LEU A 183 24.96 -1.12 9.92
C LEU A 183 25.20 -2.59 10.26
N ARG A 184 25.60 -3.41 9.29
CA ARG A 184 25.95 -4.82 9.55
C ARG A 184 27.19 -4.96 10.40
N ASP A 185 28.21 -4.15 10.16
CA ASP A 185 29.46 -4.15 10.92
C ASP A 185 29.23 -3.73 12.39
N CYS A 186 28.17 -2.94 12.66
CA CYS A 186 27.76 -2.56 14.02
C CYS A 186 26.86 -3.60 14.71
N GLY A 187 26.56 -4.74 14.07
CA GLY A 187 25.68 -5.77 14.62
C GLY A 187 24.19 -5.63 14.25
N GLY A 188 23.82 -4.64 13.43
CA GLY A 188 22.48 -4.53 12.91
C GLY A 188 22.18 -5.62 11.86
N VAL A 189 20.96 -6.16 11.88
CA VAL A 189 20.53 -7.19 10.94
C VAL A 189 19.75 -6.56 9.79
N VAL A 190 20.23 -6.78 8.55
CA VAL A 190 19.59 -6.22 7.34
C VAL A 190 19.12 -7.35 6.45
N THR A 191 17.83 -7.30 6.08
CA THR A 191 17.22 -8.24 5.14
C THR A 191 16.55 -7.52 3.97
N LEU A 192 16.42 -8.21 2.83
CA LEU A 192 15.64 -7.73 1.68
C LEU A 192 14.33 -8.52 1.63
N PHE A 193 13.21 -7.82 1.54
CA PHE A 193 11.89 -8.45 1.50
C PHE A 193 11.76 -9.42 0.32
N VAL A 194 12.08 -8.98 -0.89
CA VAL A 194 12.27 -9.82 -2.08
C VAL A 194 13.51 -9.33 -2.81
N PRO A 195 14.58 -10.13 -2.88
CA PRO A 195 15.78 -9.75 -3.63
C PRO A 195 15.46 -9.53 -5.12
N PRO A 196 16.12 -8.56 -5.81
CA PRO A 196 15.85 -8.24 -7.21
C PRO A 196 16.08 -9.42 -8.18
N LEU A 197 17.03 -10.29 -7.87
CA LEU A 197 17.38 -11.50 -8.63
C LEU A 197 16.75 -12.77 -8.03
N HIS A 198 15.53 -12.68 -7.58
CA HIS A 198 14.82 -13.83 -7.07
C HIS A 198 14.34 -14.73 -8.21
N SER A 199 14.35 -16.07 -7.99
CA SER A 199 13.88 -17.03 -9.01
C SER A 199 12.42 -16.76 -9.40
N PRO A 200 12.12 -16.51 -10.69
CA PRO A 200 10.75 -16.30 -11.17
C PRO A 200 9.81 -17.46 -10.83
N LEU A 201 10.34 -18.68 -10.78
CA LEU A 201 9.57 -19.91 -10.48
C LEU A 201 9.00 -19.95 -9.07
N LYS A 202 9.51 -19.12 -8.15
CA LYS A 202 8.96 -18.99 -6.78
C LYS A 202 7.76 -18.06 -6.68
N GLY A 203 7.33 -17.42 -7.77
CA GLY A 203 6.15 -16.55 -7.81
C GLY A 203 6.24 -15.28 -6.95
N ARG A 204 7.45 -14.90 -6.50
CA ARG A 204 7.66 -13.76 -5.58
C ARG A 204 8.21 -12.52 -6.26
N THR A 205 8.63 -12.61 -7.51
CA THR A 205 9.40 -11.56 -8.20
C THR A 205 8.64 -10.23 -8.32
N ASN A 206 7.31 -10.25 -8.38
CA ASN A 206 6.47 -9.06 -8.48
C ASN A 206 5.98 -8.52 -7.12
N LEU A 207 6.28 -9.20 -6.02
CA LEU A 207 5.87 -8.76 -4.69
C LEU A 207 6.76 -7.61 -4.22
N ARG A 208 6.14 -6.60 -3.64
CA ARG A 208 6.82 -5.43 -3.07
C ARG A 208 6.30 -5.15 -1.69
N ASP A 209 7.20 -4.83 -0.78
CA ASP A 209 6.84 -4.32 0.53
C ASP A 209 6.85 -2.79 0.49
N HIS A 210 5.65 -2.23 0.47
CA HIS A 210 5.47 -0.79 0.45
C HIS A 210 5.09 -0.22 1.82
N ARG A 211 5.09 -1.06 2.87
CA ARG A 211 4.87 -0.65 4.26
C ARG A 211 5.99 0.25 4.74
N LYS A 212 5.67 1.19 5.61
CA LYS A 212 6.62 2.11 6.22
C LYS A 212 6.37 2.12 7.72
N LEU A 213 7.26 1.44 8.43
CA LEU A 213 7.21 1.28 9.88
C LEU A 213 8.60 1.50 10.48
N LEU A 214 8.65 2.25 11.56
CA LEU A 214 9.76 2.24 12.48
C LEU A 214 9.20 2.01 13.87
N ILE A 215 9.54 0.88 14.49
CA ILE A 215 9.01 0.43 15.77
C ILE A 215 10.17 0.40 16.76
N ALA A 216 9.99 1.08 17.88
CA ALA A 216 10.95 1.06 18.99
C ALA A 216 10.35 0.32 20.19
N ASP A 217 11.15 -0.52 20.82
CA ASP A 217 10.88 -1.14 22.12
C ASP A 217 9.51 -1.85 22.23
N ALA A 218 9.09 -2.56 21.18
CA ALA A 218 7.74 -3.14 21.05
C ALA A 218 7.27 -3.95 22.28
N ALA A 219 8.17 -4.69 22.91
CA ALA A 219 7.87 -5.54 24.07
C ALA A 219 7.81 -4.79 25.41
N PHE A 220 8.11 -3.49 25.43
CA PHE A 220 8.26 -2.69 26.64
C PHE A 220 7.20 -1.59 26.73
N GLU A 221 7.03 -0.99 27.88
CA GLU A 221 6.08 0.13 28.07
C GLU A 221 6.49 1.40 27.28
N SER A 222 7.79 1.56 27.00
CA SER A 222 8.34 2.62 26.14
C SER A 222 7.99 2.47 24.66
N ARG A 223 7.22 1.42 24.30
CA ARG A 223 6.87 1.10 22.90
C ARG A 223 6.32 2.28 22.12
N ARG A 224 6.88 2.45 20.93
CA ARG A 224 6.51 3.54 20.04
C ARG A 224 6.59 3.09 18.58
N VAL A 225 5.72 3.61 17.74
CA VAL A 225 5.78 3.44 16.30
C VAL A 225 5.77 4.81 15.60
N TRP A 226 6.59 4.96 14.58
CA TRP A 226 6.51 6.02 13.58
C TRP A 226 6.11 5.40 12.24
N SER A 227 5.14 6.02 11.55
CA SER A 227 4.58 5.50 10.29
C SER A 227 3.99 6.63 9.44
N GLY A 228 3.42 6.27 8.30
CA GLY A 228 2.76 7.18 7.35
C GLY A 228 3.13 6.89 5.91
N GLY A 229 3.09 7.91 5.04
CA GLY A 229 3.39 7.77 3.62
C GLY A 229 4.88 7.90 3.25
N ARG A 230 5.70 8.52 4.12
CA ARG A 230 7.10 8.86 3.82
C ARG A 230 8.03 7.65 3.75
N ASN A 231 8.86 7.58 2.71
CA ASN A 231 10.05 6.75 2.70
C ASN A 231 11.22 7.47 3.38
N LEU A 232 12.31 6.77 3.64
CA LEU A 232 13.50 7.32 4.29
C LEU A 232 14.50 7.87 3.24
N ALA A 233 14.11 8.96 2.58
CA ALA A 233 14.94 9.66 1.59
C ALA A 233 14.65 11.17 1.65
N GLY A 234 15.65 11.99 1.31
CA GLY A 234 15.64 13.44 1.48
C GLY A 234 14.45 14.16 0.84
N GLU A 235 13.99 13.68 -0.30
CA GLU A 235 12.86 14.25 -1.03
C GLU A 235 11.54 14.26 -0.23
N TYR A 236 11.40 13.37 0.74
CA TYR A 236 10.20 13.29 1.59
C TYR A 236 10.23 14.22 2.81
N PHE A 237 11.39 14.79 3.16
CA PHE A 237 11.57 15.56 4.40
C PHE A 237 12.12 16.97 4.15
N GLU A 238 13.23 17.09 3.45
CA GLU A 238 13.99 18.34 3.28
C GLU A 238 13.99 18.82 1.83
N GLY A 239 13.49 17.98 0.91
CA GLY A 239 13.62 18.19 -0.51
C GLY A 239 14.93 17.62 -1.07
N ALA A 240 15.06 17.59 -2.38
CA ALA A 240 16.23 17.07 -3.04
C ALA A 240 16.55 17.84 -4.33
N ARG A 241 17.83 18.02 -4.60
CA ARG A 241 18.32 18.63 -5.86
C ARG A 241 17.67 19.99 -6.19
N GLY A 242 17.50 20.85 -5.18
CA GLY A 242 16.90 22.19 -5.34
C GLY A 242 15.38 22.18 -5.52
N LYS A 243 14.71 21.05 -5.30
CA LYS A 243 13.25 20.94 -5.29
C LYS A 243 12.74 20.94 -3.85
N ALA A 244 11.59 21.56 -3.64
CA ALA A 244 10.89 21.54 -2.36
C ALA A 244 10.56 20.10 -1.92
N PRO A 245 10.45 19.84 -0.60
CA PRO A 245 10.07 18.54 -0.09
C PRO A 245 8.66 18.16 -0.56
N TRP A 246 8.42 16.86 -0.65
CA TRP A 246 7.08 16.36 -0.90
C TRP A 246 6.19 16.55 0.32
N HIS A 247 4.96 16.96 0.09
CA HIS A 247 3.95 16.99 1.13
C HIS A 247 3.45 15.57 1.40
N ASP A 248 3.49 15.17 2.65
CA ASP A 248 3.07 13.83 3.07
C ASP A 248 2.63 13.85 4.54
N LEU A 249 1.87 12.86 4.96
CA LEU A 249 1.42 12.71 6.33
C LEU A 249 2.17 11.57 7.01
N SER A 250 2.84 11.88 8.12
CA SER A 250 3.41 10.90 9.03
C SER A 250 2.86 11.11 10.42
N PHE A 251 3.00 10.11 11.25
CA PHE A 251 2.61 10.18 12.66
C PHE A 251 3.51 9.28 13.51
N ASP A 252 3.55 9.58 14.79
CA ASP A 252 4.02 8.65 15.80
C ASP A 252 2.96 8.43 16.89
N LEU A 253 2.95 7.23 17.42
CA LEU A 253 2.05 6.86 18.51
C LEU A 253 2.73 5.92 19.52
N ARG A 254 2.17 5.89 20.73
CA ARG A 254 2.58 5.01 21.83
C ARG A 254 1.38 4.17 22.28
N GLY A 255 1.65 3.05 22.94
CA GLY A 255 0.64 2.24 23.60
C GLY A 255 0.40 0.87 22.95
N PRO A 256 -0.66 0.17 23.33
CA PRO A 256 -0.93 -1.22 22.94
C PRO A 256 -1.04 -1.45 21.42
N LEU A 257 -1.51 -0.46 20.65
CA LEU A 257 -1.60 -0.57 19.18
C LEU A 257 -0.26 -0.88 18.51
N VAL A 258 0.87 -0.48 19.10
CA VAL A 258 2.22 -0.79 18.61
C VAL A 258 2.46 -2.30 18.48
N LEU A 259 1.78 -3.12 19.32
CA LEU A 259 1.89 -4.58 19.25
C LEU A 259 1.35 -5.15 17.94
N GLN A 260 0.30 -4.53 17.36
CA GLN A 260 -0.21 -4.93 16.05
C GLN A 260 0.80 -4.64 14.94
N ALA A 261 1.48 -3.47 15.01
CA ALA A 261 2.54 -3.13 14.06
C ALA A 261 3.75 -4.07 14.19
N SER A 262 4.11 -4.44 15.43
CA SER A 262 5.18 -5.39 15.69
C SER A 262 4.85 -6.80 15.17
N ALA A 263 3.62 -7.28 15.39
CA ALA A 263 3.18 -8.57 14.87
C ALA A 263 3.23 -8.62 13.34
N LEU A 264 2.82 -7.54 12.67
CA LEU A 264 2.90 -7.42 11.22
C LEU A 264 4.36 -7.43 10.74
N PHE A 265 5.25 -6.68 11.41
CA PHE A 265 6.68 -6.69 11.08
C PHE A 265 7.28 -8.08 11.23
N GLU A 266 6.97 -8.82 12.30
CA GLU A 266 7.44 -10.19 12.51
C GLU A 266 6.97 -11.15 11.40
N HIS A 267 5.72 -11.00 10.97
CA HIS A 267 5.17 -11.77 9.84
C HIS A 267 5.98 -11.51 8.56
N ASP A 268 6.22 -10.24 8.22
CA ASP A 268 6.96 -9.84 7.02
C ASP A 268 8.43 -10.22 7.11
N TRP A 269 9.02 -10.08 8.29
CA TRP A 269 10.40 -10.50 8.57
C TRP A 269 10.59 -12.00 8.39
N ALA A 270 9.65 -12.80 8.89
CA ALA A 270 9.68 -14.25 8.70
C ALA A 270 9.56 -14.61 7.21
N PHE A 271 8.65 -13.97 6.49
CA PHE A 271 8.49 -14.16 5.04
C PHE A 271 9.76 -13.81 4.27
N ALA A 272 10.38 -12.67 4.55
CA ALA A 272 11.62 -12.21 3.91
C ALA A 272 12.77 -13.20 4.12
N ASN A 273 12.81 -13.86 5.27
CA ASN A 273 13.85 -14.85 5.63
C ASN A 273 13.47 -16.31 5.27
N GLY A 274 12.36 -16.51 4.55
CA GLY A 274 11.92 -17.85 4.13
C GLY A 274 11.42 -18.74 5.27
N ARG A 275 11.06 -18.14 6.41
CA ARG A 275 10.52 -18.83 7.60
C ARG A 275 8.99 -18.75 7.60
N LYS A 276 8.33 -19.69 8.27
CA LYS A 276 6.91 -19.52 8.61
C LYS A 276 6.82 -18.53 9.77
N ALA A 277 5.91 -17.57 9.66
CA ALA A 277 5.58 -16.74 10.82
C ALA A 277 5.08 -17.65 11.95
N ALA A 278 5.44 -17.33 13.19
CA ALA A 278 4.82 -17.95 14.35
C ALA A 278 3.29 -17.72 14.25
N ALA A 279 2.49 -18.70 14.71
CA ALA A 279 1.05 -18.51 14.78
C ALA A 279 0.76 -17.20 15.51
N GLU A 280 -0.10 -16.36 14.92
CA GLU A 280 -0.51 -15.09 15.52
C GLU A 280 -0.93 -15.36 16.97
N ALA A 281 -0.26 -14.72 17.92
CA ALA A 281 -0.77 -14.64 19.26
C ALA A 281 -2.14 -13.93 19.15
N THR A 282 -3.21 -14.65 19.43
CA THR A 282 -4.54 -14.08 19.51
C THR A 282 -4.50 -12.98 20.55
N LEU A 283 -4.45 -11.73 20.09
CA LEU A 283 -4.62 -10.59 20.98
C LEU A 283 -6.04 -10.69 21.56
N PRO A 284 -6.22 -10.49 22.87
CA PRO A 284 -7.52 -10.66 23.52
C PRO A 284 -8.58 -9.79 22.85
N THR A 285 -9.65 -10.40 22.39
CA THR A 285 -10.83 -9.74 21.85
C THR A 285 -11.90 -9.67 22.93
N ASP A 286 -11.67 -8.90 23.97
CA ASP A 286 -12.68 -8.70 25.03
C ASP A 286 -13.07 -7.22 25.13
N SER A 287 -13.99 -6.78 24.27
CA SER A 287 -15.02 -5.80 24.66
C SER A 287 -15.99 -5.50 23.52
N ALA A 288 -17.27 -5.49 23.85
CA ALA A 288 -18.38 -5.13 22.94
C ALA A 288 -18.33 -3.66 22.47
N THR A 289 -17.55 -2.82 23.12
CA THR A 289 -17.32 -1.41 22.73
C THR A 289 -15.83 -1.17 22.61
N PRO A 290 -15.33 -0.65 21.46
CA PRO A 290 -13.91 -0.33 21.34
C PRO A 290 -13.52 0.68 22.42
N PRO A 291 -12.42 0.44 23.15
CA PRO A 291 -11.91 1.43 24.11
C PRO A 291 -11.47 2.70 23.36
N THR A 292 -11.62 3.88 23.97
CA THR A 292 -11.25 5.17 23.38
C THR A 292 -10.09 5.79 24.14
N PRO A 293 -9.06 6.35 23.48
CA PRO A 293 -8.86 6.43 22.02
C PRO A 293 -8.42 5.09 21.43
N CYS A 294 -8.89 4.77 20.23
CA CYS A 294 -8.57 3.50 19.61
C CYS A 294 -8.36 3.60 18.09
N ALA A 295 -7.51 2.69 17.62
CA ALA A 295 -7.29 2.46 16.20
C ALA A 295 -7.01 0.98 15.94
N GLN A 296 -7.02 0.57 14.69
CA GLN A 296 -6.62 -0.77 14.28
C GLN A 296 -5.70 -0.70 13.06
N LEU A 297 -4.85 -1.69 12.98
CA LEU A 297 -3.95 -1.85 11.87
C LEU A 297 -4.67 -2.64 10.77
N VAL A 298 -4.69 -2.11 9.56
CA VAL A 298 -5.30 -2.74 8.38
C VAL A 298 -4.19 -3.08 7.41
N ALA A 299 -3.75 -4.33 7.44
CA ALA A 299 -2.79 -4.85 6.49
C ALA A 299 -3.48 -5.24 5.18
N SER A 300 -2.85 -4.95 4.05
CA SER A 300 -3.29 -5.37 2.74
C SER A 300 -2.13 -5.98 1.96
N GLY A 301 -2.44 -6.88 1.04
CA GLY A 301 -1.41 -7.47 0.20
C GLY A 301 -1.73 -8.89 -0.27
N PRO A 302 -0.78 -9.50 -0.99
CA PRO A 302 -0.90 -10.88 -1.47
C PRO A 302 -0.95 -11.92 -0.35
N ASP A 303 -0.49 -11.59 0.84
CA ASP A 303 -0.54 -12.40 2.07
C ASP A 303 -1.93 -12.42 2.71
N GLN A 304 -2.78 -11.44 2.39
CA GLN A 304 -4.15 -11.38 2.87
C GLN A 304 -5.10 -12.14 1.95
N VAL A 305 -6.09 -12.82 2.51
CA VAL A 305 -7.09 -13.60 1.74
C VAL A 305 -7.92 -12.67 0.86
N ASP A 306 -8.35 -11.55 1.44
CA ASP A 306 -9.14 -10.52 0.78
C ASP A 306 -8.28 -9.29 0.48
N ASP A 307 -8.75 -8.43 -0.42
CA ASP A 307 -8.13 -7.13 -0.72
C ASP A 307 -8.61 -6.11 0.31
N THR A 308 -8.08 -6.19 1.53
CA THR A 308 -8.63 -5.62 2.76
C THR A 308 -8.86 -4.11 2.69
N VAL A 309 -7.83 -3.33 2.30
CA VAL A 309 -7.97 -1.87 2.19
C VAL A 309 -8.95 -1.51 1.08
N HIS A 310 -8.91 -2.20 -0.06
CA HIS A 310 -9.86 -2.00 -1.16
C HIS A 310 -11.31 -2.27 -0.71
N ALA A 311 -11.55 -3.42 -0.08
CA ALA A 311 -12.89 -3.79 0.41
C ALA A 311 -13.41 -2.79 1.46
N LEU A 312 -12.52 -2.32 2.36
CA LEU A 312 -12.87 -1.31 3.35
C LEU A 312 -13.24 0.02 2.70
N LEU A 313 -12.47 0.50 1.71
CA LEU A 313 -12.76 1.73 0.98
C LEU A 313 -14.05 1.66 0.17
N VAL A 314 -14.32 0.53 -0.50
CA VAL A 314 -15.59 0.31 -1.21
C VAL A 314 -16.75 0.32 -0.23
N THR A 315 -16.65 -0.37 0.90
CA THR A 315 -17.67 -0.37 1.95
C THR A 315 -17.87 1.05 2.50
N ALA A 316 -16.78 1.78 2.75
CA ALA A 316 -16.82 3.16 3.20
C ALA A 316 -17.59 4.07 2.24
N ALA A 317 -17.33 3.94 0.92
CA ALA A 317 -18.06 4.72 -0.09
C ALA A 317 -19.56 4.44 -0.11
N TYR A 318 -19.99 3.21 0.14
CA TYR A 318 -21.40 2.86 0.25
C TYR A 318 -22.04 3.32 1.58
N ARG A 319 -21.25 3.33 2.66
CA ARG A 319 -21.73 3.70 4.02
C ARG A 319 -21.70 5.20 4.30
N ALA A 320 -20.87 5.94 3.60
CA ALA A 320 -20.74 7.39 3.76
C ALA A 320 -22.08 8.10 3.57
N ARG A 321 -22.35 9.07 4.45
CA ARG A 321 -23.60 9.87 4.48
C ARG A 321 -23.37 11.35 4.24
N ARG A 322 -22.20 11.89 4.63
CA ARG A 322 -21.90 13.32 4.60
C ARG A 322 -20.71 13.64 3.72
N ARG A 323 -19.55 13.06 3.99
CA ARG A 323 -18.29 13.39 3.31
C ARG A 323 -17.35 12.22 3.16
N ILE A 324 -16.59 12.23 2.09
CA ILE A 324 -15.41 11.39 1.85
C ILE A 324 -14.29 12.31 1.41
N GLN A 325 -13.20 12.38 2.16
CA GLN A 325 -12.00 13.15 1.85
C GLN A 325 -10.87 12.17 1.53
N LEU A 326 -10.32 12.24 0.32
CA LEU A 326 -9.28 11.33 -0.16
C LEU A 326 -8.04 12.11 -0.57
N VAL A 327 -6.87 11.63 -0.15
CA VAL A 327 -5.57 12.12 -0.63
C VAL A 327 -4.75 10.95 -1.13
N THR A 328 -4.18 11.06 -2.31
CA THR A 328 -3.28 10.06 -2.86
C THR A 328 -2.37 10.66 -3.94
N PRO A 329 -1.10 10.24 -4.06
CA PRO A 329 -0.27 10.67 -5.18
C PRO A 329 -0.74 10.12 -6.53
N TYR A 330 -1.28 8.90 -6.52
CA TYR A 330 -1.69 8.18 -7.72
C TYR A 330 -3.14 7.72 -7.58
N PHE A 331 -3.97 8.07 -8.56
CA PHE A 331 -5.37 7.73 -8.57
C PHE A 331 -5.73 6.96 -9.86
N VAL A 332 -5.53 5.66 -9.81
CA VAL A 332 -5.87 4.73 -10.89
C VAL A 332 -6.71 3.59 -10.28
N PRO A 333 -7.92 3.93 -9.76
CA PRO A 333 -8.77 2.95 -9.08
C PRO A 333 -9.28 1.90 -10.07
N ASP A 334 -9.62 0.73 -9.54
CA ASP A 334 -10.38 -0.24 -10.29
C ASP A 334 -11.84 0.20 -10.49
N ALA A 335 -12.57 -0.52 -11.31
CA ALA A 335 -13.95 -0.17 -11.67
C ALA A 335 -14.90 -0.16 -10.45
N SER A 336 -14.69 -1.05 -9.48
CA SER A 336 -15.57 -1.17 -8.31
C SER A 336 -15.41 0.00 -7.35
N LEU A 337 -14.19 0.41 -7.04
CA LEU A 337 -13.93 1.57 -6.21
C LEU A 337 -14.36 2.87 -6.89
N LEU A 338 -14.07 3.03 -8.19
CA LEU A 338 -14.53 4.19 -8.95
C LEU A 338 -16.04 4.30 -8.96
N MET A 339 -16.75 3.20 -9.22
CA MET A 339 -18.22 3.16 -9.20
C MET A 339 -18.78 3.51 -7.82
N ALA A 340 -18.21 2.95 -6.76
CA ALA A 340 -18.64 3.22 -5.38
C ALA A 340 -18.52 4.72 -5.02
N LEU A 341 -17.38 5.34 -5.37
CA LEU A 341 -17.16 6.78 -5.16
C LEU A 341 -18.10 7.65 -6.00
N CYS A 342 -18.32 7.30 -7.27
CA CYS A 342 -19.29 8.00 -8.12
C CYS A 342 -20.71 7.90 -7.55
N LEU A 343 -21.13 6.74 -7.06
CA LEU A 343 -22.43 6.55 -6.44
C LEU A 343 -22.57 7.33 -5.13
N ALA A 344 -21.50 7.39 -4.32
CA ALA A 344 -21.49 8.23 -3.12
C ALA A 344 -21.74 9.70 -3.49
N ALA A 345 -21.02 10.25 -4.46
CA ALA A 345 -21.21 11.62 -4.94
C ALA A 345 -22.62 11.86 -5.46
N ARG A 346 -23.19 10.94 -6.27
CA ARG A 346 -24.57 11.04 -6.79
C ARG A 346 -25.63 10.95 -5.71
N ARG A 347 -25.36 10.31 -4.57
CA ARG A 347 -26.26 10.30 -3.40
C ARG A 347 -26.20 11.59 -2.60
N GLY A 348 -25.38 12.58 -2.98
CA GLY A 348 -25.21 13.83 -2.27
C GLY A 348 -24.10 13.82 -1.21
N VAL A 349 -23.31 12.74 -1.11
CA VAL A 349 -22.11 12.73 -0.27
C VAL A 349 -21.08 13.65 -0.88
N VAL A 350 -20.50 14.55 -0.08
CA VAL A 350 -19.41 15.41 -0.52
C VAL A 350 -18.14 14.57 -0.68
N VAL A 351 -17.76 14.29 -1.93
CA VAL A 351 -16.55 13.54 -2.23
C VAL A 351 -15.47 14.50 -2.70
N ASP A 352 -14.41 14.66 -1.92
CA ASP A 352 -13.22 15.46 -2.21
C ASP A 352 -12.04 14.56 -2.50
N LEU A 353 -11.38 14.78 -3.62
CA LEU A 353 -10.15 14.07 -4.00
C LEU A 353 -9.02 15.08 -4.22
N LEU A 354 -7.96 14.96 -3.42
CA LEU A 354 -6.77 15.80 -3.46
C LEU A 354 -5.60 15.02 -4.09
N LEU A 355 -4.98 15.59 -5.11
CA LEU A 355 -3.91 15.00 -5.91
C LEU A 355 -2.83 16.03 -6.21
N PRO A 356 -1.57 15.63 -6.51
CA PRO A 356 -0.61 16.56 -7.12
C PRO A 356 -1.04 16.87 -8.56
N GLU A 357 -0.82 18.11 -9.01
CA GLU A 357 -1.02 18.48 -10.41
C GLU A 357 -0.15 17.62 -11.32
N ARG A 358 1.10 17.40 -10.91
CA ARG A 358 2.06 16.53 -11.60
C ARG A 358 2.69 15.59 -10.57
N SER A 359 2.49 14.30 -10.76
CA SER A 359 3.18 13.30 -9.95
C SER A 359 4.58 13.00 -10.51
N ASN A 360 5.38 12.25 -9.76
CA ASN A 360 6.65 11.71 -10.24
C ASN A 360 6.46 10.52 -11.21
N HIS A 361 5.21 10.08 -11.47
CA HIS A 361 4.84 9.00 -12.40
C HIS A 361 3.95 9.50 -13.54
N ARG A 362 4.54 9.92 -14.66
CA ARG A 362 3.82 10.47 -15.82
C ARG A 362 2.73 9.56 -16.39
N LEU A 363 2.96 8.24 -16.40
CA LEU A 363 1.96 7.27 -16.87
C LEU A 363 0.74 7.23 -15.95
N SER A 364 0.92 7.33 -14.63
CA SER A 364 -0.17 7.45 -13.69
C SER A 364 -0.98 8.74 -13.90
N ASP A 365 -0.30 9.85 -14.22
CA ASP A 365 -0.98 11.12 -14.53
C ASP A 365 -1.85 11.05 -15.80
N VAL A 366 -1.47 10.24 -16.77
CA VAL A 366 -2.31 9.97 -17.96
C VAL A 366 -3.45 9.02 -17.61
N ALA A 367 -3.13 7.92 -16.92
CA ALA A 367 -4.10 6.88 -16.55
C ALA A 367 -5.26 7.41 -15.68
N ARG A 368 -5.00 8.36 -14.78
CA ARG A 368 -6.04 8.93 -13.87
C ARG A 368 -7.11 9.74 -14.58
N ARG A 369 -6.86 10.27 -15.78
CA ARG A 369 -7.73 11.27 -16.44
C ARG A 369 -9.17 10.77 -16.65
N ARG A 370 -9.35 9.51 -17.07
CA ARG A 370 -10.69 8.91 -17.22
C ARG A 370 -11.44 8.84 -15.90
N ALA A 371 -10.78 8.40 -14.84
CA ALA A 371 -11.38 8.29 -13.51
C ALA A 371 -11.75 9.67 -12.96
N LEU A 372 -10.91 10.69 -13.17
CA LEU A 372 -11.21 12.07 -12.76
C LEU A 372 -12.41 12.63 -13.50
N ARG A 373 -12.55 12.39 -14.82
CA ARG A 373 -13.74 12.78 -15.58
C ARG A 373 -15.01 12.12 -15.06
N ALA A 374 -14.94 10.83 -14.75
CA ALA A 374 -16.10 10.08 -14.22
C ALA A 374 -16.53 10.60 -12.84
N LEU A 375 -15.57 10.84 -11.94
CA LEU A 375 -15.85 11.39 -10.61
C LEU A 375 -16.44 12.80 -10.69
N ASN A 376 -15.83 13.69 -11.50
CA ASN A 376 -16.34 15.06 -11.67
C ASN A 376 -17.77 15.06 -12.25
N ALA A 377 -18.03 14.20 -13.24
CA ALA A 377 -19.37 14.04 -13.81
C ALA A 377 -20.41 13.47 -12.81
N ALA A 378 -19.96 12.78 -11.79
CA ALA A 378 -20.79 12.30 -10.69
C ALA A 378 -21.02 13.36 -9.59
N GLY A 379 -20.32 14.50 -9.63
CA GLY A 379 -20.46 15.59 -8.65
C GLY A 379 -19.34 15.65 -7.61
N ALA A 380 -18.30 14.81 -7.72
CA ALA A 380 -17.14 14.89 -6.84
C ALA A 380 -16.29 16.13 -7.14
N ARG A 381 -15.63 16.67 -6.12
CA ARG A 381 -14.73 17.82 -6.21
C ARG A 381 -13.28 17.33 -6.30
N LEU A 382 -12.57 17.82 -7.30
CA LEU A 382 -11.18 17.43 -7.56
C LEU A 382 -10.28 18.62 -7.25
N TRP A 383 -9.20 18.38 -6.50
CA TRP A 383 -8.27 19.39 -6.05
C TRP A 383 -6.86 19.01 -6.47
N LEU A 384 -6.13 19.92 -7.14
CA LEU A 384 -4.76 19.71 -7.58
C LEU A 384 -3.82 20.65 -6.84
N THR A 385 -2.82 20.06 -6.16
CA THR A 385 -1.75 20.82 -5.49
C THR A 385 -0.62 21.11 -6.46
N PRO A 386 0.00 22.30 -6.40
CA PRO A 386 1.16 22.65 -7.24
C PRO A 386 2.43 21.88 -6.87
N HIS A 387 2.49 21.33 -5.66
CA HIS A 387 3.58 20.51 -5.13
C HIS A 387 3.25 19.02 -5.21
N MET A 388 4.28 18.17 -5.07
CA MET A 388 4.08 16.72 -4.99
C MET A 388 3.38 16.37 -3.67
N GLN A 389 2.12 15.99 -3.76
CA GLN A 389 1.34 15.45 -2.66
C GLN A 389 1.51 13.94 -2.62
N HIS A 390 2.15 13.44 -1.55
CA HIS A 390 2.45 12.00 -1.45
C HIS A 390 1.71 11.31 -0.29
N ALA A 391 0.91 12.02 0.49
CA ALA A 391 0.10 11.43 1.56
C ALA A 391 -0.94 10.43 1.02
N LYS A 392 -1.30 9.48 1.85
CA LYS A 392 -2.37 8.51 1.63
C LYS A 392 -3.30 8.63 2.82
N LEU A 393 -4.44 9.26 2.57
CA LEU A 393 -5.44 9.55 3.58
C LEU A 393 -6.84 9.31 3.02
N ALA A 394 -7.69 8.70 3.81
CA ALA A 394 -9.12 8.66 3.59
C ALA A 394 -9.85 8.97 4.89
N VAL A 395 -10.64 10.04 4.91
CA VAL A 395 -11.53 10.37 6.02
C VAL A 395 -12.96 10.20 5.56
N VAL A 396 -13.76 9.42 6.30
CA VAL A 396 -15.13 9.10 5.95
C VAL A 396 -16.05 9.50 7.09
N ASP A 397 -16.85 10.50 6.86
CA ASP A 397 -17.72 11.15 7.85
C ASP A 397 -16.91 11.54 9.11
N ASP A 398 -17.45 11.24 10.31
CA ASP A 398 -16.73 11.28 11.58
C ASP A 398 -16.59 9.86 12.14
N VAL A 399 -16.43 8.85 11.25
CA VAL A 399 -16.48 7.43 11.57
C VAL A 399 -15.11 6.81 11.55
N VAL A 400 -14.29 7.12 10.53
CA VAL A 400 -12.97 6.54 10.38
C VAL A 400 -12.04 7.46 9.60
N ALA A 401 -10.79 7.54 10.05
CA ALA A 401 -9.68 8.09 9.29
C ALA A 401 -8.65 6.99 9.03
N LEU A 402 -8.31 6.77 7.75
CA LEU A 402 -7.32 5.81 7.31
C LEU A 402 -6.09 6.57 6.82
N THR A 403 -4.91 6.30 7.38
CA THR A 403 -3.64 6.85 6.86
C THR A 403 -2.52 5.81 6.92
N GLY A 404 -1.60 5.87 5.95
CA GLY A 404 -0.53 4.88 5.85
C GLY A 404 0.18 4.86 4.50
N SER A 405 0.35 3.68 3.92
CA SER A 405 1.18 3.47 2.73
C SER A 405 0.41 3.28 1.43
N THR A 406 -0.91 2.95 1.48
CA THR A 406 -1.68 2.48 0.33
C THR A 406 -2.10 3.62 -0.60
N ASN A 407 -1.61 3.61 -1.83
CA ASN A 407 -2.14 4.48 -2.89
C ASN A 407 -3.49 3.98 -3.42
N LEU A 408 -4.24 4.86 -4.08
CA LEU A 408 -5.48 4.49 -4.76
C LEU A 408 -5.22 4.07 -6.22
N ASP A 409 -4.32 3.13 -6.38
CA ASP A 409 -4.00 2.48 -7.66
C ASP A 409 -4.08 0.96 -7.55
N SER A 410 -4.22 0.29 -8.70
CA SER A 410 -4.41 -1.16 -8.74
C SER A 410 -3.23 -1.94 -8.16
N ARG A 411 -2.01 -1.40 -8.24
CA ARG A 411 -0.83 -2.08 -7.69
C ARG A 411 -0.85 -2.06 -6.17
N SER A 412 -1.10 -0.91 -5.56
CA SER A 412 -1.18 -0.77 -4.10
C SER A 412 -2.37 -1.52 -3.52
N LEU A 413 -3.53 -1.49 -4.20
CA LEU A 413 -4.73 -2.14 -3.69
C LEU A 413 -4.69 -3.67 -3.78
N PHE A 414 -3.92 -4.27 -4.74
CA PHE A 414 -4.01 -5.70 -5.03
C PHE A 414 -2.69 -6.48 -5.02
N LEU A 415 -1.52 -5.81 -5.13
CA LEU A 415 -0.23 -6.48 -5.35
C LEU A 415 0.83 -6.17 -4.31
N ASN A 416 0.88 -4.95 -3.80
CA ASN A 416 1.86 -4.57 -2.81
C ASN A 416 1.44 -5.02 -1.41
N TYR A 417 2.42 -5.29 -0.56
CA TYR A 417 2.23 -5.33 0.88
C TYR A 417 2.07 -3.90 1.37
N GLU A 418 0.90 -3.57 1.83
CA GLU A 418 0.52 -2.22 2.27
C GLU A 418 0.01 -2.24 3.71
N LEU A 419 -0.09 -1.06 4.29
CA LEU A 419 -0.53 -0.86 5.65
C LEU A 419 -1.29 0.47 5.76
N MET A 420 -2.46 0.42 6.39
CA MET A 420 -3.18 1.59 6.86
C MET A 420 -3.43 1.47 8.36
N PHE A 421 -3.41 2.60 9.06
CA PHE A 421 -3.96 2.73 10.40
C PHE A 421 -5.35 3.33 10.30
N ALA A 422 -6.33 2.63 10.85
CA ALA A 422 -7.73 3.06 10.91
C ALA A 422 -8.01 3.63 12.30
N PHE A 423 -8.11 4.95 12.40
CA PHE A 423 -8.47 5.66 13.63
C PHE A 423 -9.98 5.79 13.73
N HIS A 424 -10.53 5.49 14.91
CA HIS A 424 -11.97 5.44 15.16
C HIS A 424 -12.43 6.49 16.19
N ASP A 425 -11.52 7.18 16.84
CA ASP A 425 -11.85 8.24 17.78
C ASP A 425 -11.96 9.62 17.10
N SER A 426 -12.80 10.47 17.65
CA SER A 426 -13.14 11.77 17.07
C SER A 426 -11.95 12.74 16.99
N GLU A 427 -11.01 12.67 17.93
CA GLU A 427 -9.85 13.55 17.97
C GLU A 427 -8.92 13.27 16.79
N ALA A 428 -8.55 12.00 16.60
CA ALA A 428 -7.70 11.59 15.48
C ALA A 428 -8.37 11.83 14.12
N ILE A 429 -9.69 11.55 14.01
CA ILE A 429 -10.46 11.79 12.78
C ILE A 429 -10.49 13.28 12.46
N SER A 430 -10.75 14.13 13.44
CA SER A 430 -10.76 15.60 13.27
C SER A 430 -9.40 16.12 12.86
N ALA A 431 -8.32 15.67 13.52
CA ALA A 431 -6.96 16.07 13.18
C ALA A 431 -6.56 15.68 11.74
N CYS A 432 -6.99 14.50 11.27
CA CYS A 432 -6.82 14.07 9.88
C CYS A 432 -7.63 14.94 8.91
N ALA A 433 -8.88 15.26 9.25
CA ALA A 433 -9.73 16.12 8.43
C ALA A 433 -9.20 17.57 8.37
N GLU A 434 -8.70 18.12 9.47
CA GLU A 434 -8.06 19.44 9.51
C GLU A 434 -6.78 19.47 8.67
N TRP A 435 -5.99 18.39 8.69
CA TRP A 435 -4.82 18.27 7.83
C TRP A 435 -5.22 18.27 6.37
N PHE A 436 -6.28 17.51 5.99
CA PHE A 436 -6.82 17.52 4.63
C PHE A 436 -7.25 18.94 4.21
N GLU A 437 -7.98 19.68 5.06
CA GLU A 437 -8.45 21.02 4.73
C GLU A 437 -7.29 22.02 4.55
N ARG A 438 -6.23 21.92 5.34
CA ARG A 438 -5.01 22.73 5.15
C ARG A 438 -4.37 22.50 3.78
N GLU A 439 -4.21 21.23 3.38
CA GLU A 439 -3.65 20.87 2.06
C GLU A 439 -4.59 21.29 0.92
N ARG A 440 -5.91 21.17 1.12
CA ARG A 440 -6.91 21.60 0.13
C ARG A 440 -6.87 23.10 -0.12
N LEU A 441 -6.59 23.91 0.89
CA LEU A 441 -6.45 25.37 0.75
C LEU A 441 -5.23 25.77 -0.11
N LEU A 442 -4.24 24.90 -0.25
CA LEU A 442 -3.08 25.09 -1.13
C LEU A 442 -3.34 24.59 -2.56
N ALA A 443 -4.48 23.96 -2.79
CA ALA A 443 -4.84 23.35 -4.06
C ALA A 443 -5.81 24.22 -4.87
N THR A 444 -5.83 24.00 -6.18
CA THR A 444 -6.82 24.58 -7.08
C THR A 444 -7.88 23.53 -7.44
N GLN A 445 -9.14 23.98 -7.51
CA GLN A 445 -10.21 23.09 -7.96
C GLN A 445 -10.01 22.79 -9.46
N HIS A 446 -10.06 21.52 -9.81
CA HIS A 446 -9.84 21.03 -11.17
C HIS A 446 -11.15 20.55 -11.79
N VAL A 447 -11.46 21.07 -12.98
CA VAL A 447 -12.56 20.58 -13.81
C VAL A 447 -11.95 19.89 -15.02
N PRO A 448 -12.05 18.55 -15.14
CA PRO A 448 -11.46 17.82 -16.24
C PRO A 448 -12.09 18.17 -17.60
N VAL A 449 -11.23 18.37 -18.60
CA VAL A 449 -11.68 18.63 -19.97
C VAL A 449 -12.10 17.32 -20.65
N LYS A 450 -13.08 17.38 -21.54
CA LYS A 450 -13.46 16.24 -22.39
C LYS A 450 -12.29 15.81 -23.25
N ALA A 451 -12.04 14.50 -23.31
CA ALA A 451 -10.98 13.97 -24.18
C ALA A 451 -11.43 13.98 -25.64
N GLY A 452 -10.53 14.36 -26.54
CA GLY A 452 -10.69 14.04 -27.96
C GLY A 452 -10.46 12.54 -28.20
N LEU A 453 -10.93 12.02 -29.33
CA LEU A 453 -10.88 10.59 -29.68
C LEU A 453 -9.46 10.00 -29.53
N LEU A 454 -8.45 10.66 -30.08
CA LEU A 454 -7.05 10.20 -30.00
C LEU A 454 -6.52 10.16 -28.56
N SER A 455 -6.86 11.18 -27.74
CA SER A 455 -6.49 11.22 -26.33
C SER A 455 -7.18 10.10 -25.55
N ASP A 456 -8.45 9.84 -25.81
CA ASP A 456 -9.21 8.79 -25.14
C ASP A 456 -8.69 7.38 -25.47
N VAL A 457 -8.29 7.16 -26.74
CA VAL A 457 -7.63 5.92 -27.16
C VAL A 457 -6.27 5.76 -26.46
N ALA A 458 -5.45 6.82 -26.45
CA ALA A 458 -4.15 6.79 -25.78
C ALA A 458 -4.27 6.52 -24.26
N GLU A 459 -5.22 7.20 -23.60
CA GLU A 459 -5.53 6.95 -22.18
C GLU A 459 -5.99 5.50 -21.95
N GLY A 460 -6.80 4.94 -22.85
CA GLY A 460 -7.24 3.55 -22.82
C GLY A 460 -6.07 2.56 -22.92
N LEU A 461 -5.12 2.81 -23.84
CA LEU A 461 -3.91 2.00 -23.98
C LEU A 461 -3.03 2.08 -22.75
N VAL A 462 -2.84 3.28 -22.17
CA VAL A 462 -2.08 3.44 -20.91
C VAL A 462 -2.75 2.68 -19.76
N LEU A 463 -4.08 2.75 -19.64
CA LEU A 463 -4.82 1.99 -18.64
C LEU A 463 -4.68 0.48 -18.84
N TRP A 464 -4.62 0.01 -20.07
CA TRP A 464 -4.45 -1.41 -20.38
C TRP A 464 -3.07 -1.94 -19.96
N VAL A 465 -2.01 -1.15 -20.15
CA VAL A 465 -0.66 -1.43 -19.65
C VAL A 465 -0.53 -1.10 -18.15
N GLY A 466 -1.30 -0.14 -17.69
CA GLY A 466 -1.27 0.47 -16.34
C GLY A 466 -1.69 -0.44 -15.18
N PHE A 467 -2.11 -1.67 -15.49
CA PHE A 467 -2.32 -2.71 -14.48
C PHE A 467 -1.04 -3.04 -13.66
N GLN A 468 0.11 -2.63 -14.15
CA GLN A 468 1.42 -2.76 -13.48
C GLN A 468 1.89 -1.42 -12.85
N LEU A 469 1.12 -0.33 -13.03
CA LEU A 469 1.39 0.99 -12.46
C LEU A 469 0.92 1.10 -11.02
#